data_d68bb8802d8d8e676d2fbd1ec3a3179d
#
_entry.id   d68bb8802d8d8e676d2fbd1ec3a3179d
#
_cell.length_a   1.000
_cell.length_b   1.000
_cell.length_c   1.000
_cell.angle_alpha   90.00
_cell.angle_beta   90.00
_cell.angle_gamma   90.00
#
_symmetry.space_group_name_H-M   'P 1'
#
loop_
_entity.id
_entity.type
_entity.pdbx_description
1 polymer ?
#
loop_
_entity_poly.entity_id
_entity_poly.type
_entity_poly.pdbx_seq_one_letter_code
_entity_poly.pdbx_strand_id
1 'polypeptide(L)'
;MKDVQWLQLAEGIDYRQLIDLSALLRVWNVGRGEYTTFSQDHCAKVWLGIGEREHHNAVEDAMISMSLFNTYRFVQWDANRLYQLQQATLAAPKIPGFSAKHPVIDGCCMGNRKLCNCGAAFL
;
A
#
# COMPACT_ATOMS: atom_id res chain seq x y z
N MET A 1 -1.10 12.51 1.21
CA MET A 1 -0.54 11.60 0.20
C MET A 1 0.54 12.31 -0.59
N LYS A 2 1.74 11.79 -0.49
CA LYS A 2 2.94 12.41 -1.07
C LYS A 2 2.88 12.49 -2.59
N ASP A 3 2.32 11.49 -3.26
CA ASP A 3 2.25 11.46 -4.73
C ASP A 3 1.41 12.59 -5.30
N VAL A 4 0.29 12.93 -4.65
CA VAL A 4 -0.56 14.04 -5.06
C VAL A 4 0.18 15.36 -4.94
N GLN A 5 0.89 15.59 -3.84
CA GLN A 5 1.67 16.78 -3.62
C GLN A 5 2.85 16.87 -4.60
N TRP A 6 3.53 15.76 -4.81
CA TRP A 6 4.71 15.68 -5.66
C TRP A 6 4.39 15.93 -7.13
N LEU A 7 3.24 15.42 -7.60
CA LEU A 7 2.75 15.63 -8.96
C LEU A 7 1.97 16.95 -9.10
N GLN A 8 1.83 17.72 -8.02
CA GLN A 8 1.10 19.00 -8.00
C GLN A 8 -0.35 18.87 -8.51
N LEU A 9 -1.00 17.76 -8.15
CA LEU A 9 -2.39 17.51 -8.50
C LEU A 9 -3.33 18.34 -7.63
N ALA A 10 -4.36 18.92 -8.26
CA ALA A 10 -5.32 19.77 -7.58
C ALA A 10 -6.68 19.07 -7.45
N GLU A 11 -7.22 19.05 -6.22
CA GLU A 11 -8.54 18.50 -5.97
C GLU A 11 -9.62 19.26 -6.74
N GLY A 12 -10.54 18.53 -7.35
CA GLY A 12 -11.61 19.08 -8.18
C GLY A 12 -11.21 19.35 -9.62
N ILE A 13 -9.91 19.38 -9.93
CA ILE A 13 -9.39 19.59 -11.30
C ILE A 13 -8.79 18.28 -11.81
N ASP A 14 -7.81 17.72 -11.10
CA ASP A 14 -7.09 16.53 -11.50
C ASP A 14 -7.69 15.26 -10.90
N TYR A 15 -8.38 15.36 -9.78
CA TYR A 15 -9.11 14.26 -9.15
C TYR A 15 -10.30 14.80 -8.35
N ARG A 16 -11.32 13.95 -8.17
CA ARG A 16 -12.52 14.32 -7.40
C ARG A 16 -12.46 13.86 -5.95
N GLN A 17 -11.90 12.69 -5.74
CA GLN A 17 -11.81 12.07 -4.42
C GLN A 17 -10.48 11.36 -4.26
N LEU A 18 -9.91 11.49 -3.08
CA LEU A 18 -8.67 10.84 -2.71
C LEU A 18 -8.94 9.84 -1.60
N ILE A 19 -8.60 8.57 -1.84
CA ILE A 19 -8.76 7.50 -0.87
C ILE A 19 -7.40 6.85 -0.62
N ASP A 20 -6.98 6.85 0.64
CA ASP A 20 -5.75 6.22 1.05
C ASP A 20 -6.03 4.77 1.49
N LEU A 21 -5.60 3.79 0.68
CA LEU A 21 -5.79 2.37 0.99
C LEU A 21 -5.08 1.95 2.27
N SER A 22 -3.95 2.53 2.60
CA SER A 22 -3.26 2.19 3.84
C SER A 22 -4.09 2.59 5.07
N ALA A 23 -4.88 3.64 4.97
CA ALA A 23 -5.81 4.03 6.01
C ALA A 23 -7.03 3.10 6.11
N LEU A 24 -7.49 2.55 4.98
CA LEU A 24 -8.61 1.60 4.96
C LEU A 24 -8.21 0.21 5.44
N LEU A 25 -7.02 -0.25 5.07
CA LEU A 25 -6.56 -1.62 5.30
C LEU A 25 -5.72 -1.77 6.56
N ARG A 26 -5.44 -0.68 7.27
CA ARG A 26 -4.74 -0.74 8.55
C ARG A 26 -5.58 -1.50 9.58
N VAL A 27 -4.90 -2.18 10.50
CA VAL A 27 -5.55 -2.99 11.52
C VAL A 27 -5.09 -2.55 12.90
N TRP A 28 -6.04 -2.41 13.84
CA TRP A 28 -5.70 -2.12 15.21
C TRP A 28 -4.96 -3.30 15.82
N ASN A 29 -3.76 -3.05 16.29
CA ASN A 29 -2.93 -4.07 16.93
C ASN A 29 -3.01 -3.90 18.45
N VAL A 30 -3.77 -4.76 19.10
CA VAL A 30 -3.99 -4.70 20.55
C VAL A 30 -2.68 -4.85 21.31
N GLY A 31 -1.78 -5.71 20.86
CA GLY A 31 -0.49 -5.94 21.51
C GLY A 31 0.43 -4.73 21.51
N ARG A 32 0.29 -3.83 20.52
CA ARG A 32 1.08 -2.60 20.42
C ARG A 32 0.31 -1.35 20.84
N GLY A 33 -1.01 -1.43 20.96
CA GLY A 33 -1.85 -0.28 21.25
C GLY A 33 -1.88 0.77 20.13
N GLU A 34 -1.65 0.35 18.90
CA GLU A 34 -1.62 1.23 17.73
C GLU A 34 -2.10 0.52 16.47
N TYR A 35 -2.37 1.28 15.41
CA TYR A 35 -2.67 0.71 14.11
C TYR A 35 -1.40 0.21 13.44
N THR A 36 -1.49 -0.97 12.80
CA THR A 36 -0.45 -1.53 11.95
C THR A 36 -0.85 -1.35 10.49
N THR A 37 0.06 -0.81 9.69
CA THR A 37 -0.10 -0.70 8.24
C THR A 37 0.69 -1.80 7.54
N PHE A 38 0.27 -2.15 6.32
CA PHE A 38 0.85 -3.26 5.57
C PHE A 38 1.18 -2.83 4.15
N SER A 39 2.17 -3.49 3.56
CA SER A 39 2.51 -3.27 2.16
C SER A 39 1.38 -3.73 1.23
N GLN A 40 1.37 -3.21 0.00
CA GLN A 40 0.40 -3.65 -1.01
C GLN A 40 0.49 -5.16 -1.26
N ASP A 41 1.69 -5.71 -1.36
CA ASP A 41 1.89 -7.14 -1.58
C ASP A 41 1.35 -7.98 -0.43
N HIS A 42 1.53 -7.54 0.80
CA HIS A 42 0.98 -8.21 1.97
C HIS A 42 -0.55 -8.25 1.92
N CYS A 43 -1.17 -7.10 1.67
CA CYS A 43 -2.63 -7.01 1.54
C CYS A 43 -3.14 -7.83 0.36
N ALA A 44 -2.47 -7.79 -0.78
CA ALA A 44 -2.85 -8.57 -1.96
C ALA A 44 -2.81 -10.07 -1.70
N LYS A 45 -1.80 -10.55 -0.97
CA LYS A 45 -1.71 -11.95 -0.61
C LYS A 45 -2.87 -12.39 0.28
N VAL A 46 -3.16 -11.63 1.33
CA VAL A 46 -4.19 -11.99 2.31
C VAL A 46 -5.60 -11.78 1.76
N TRP A 47 -5.84 -10.65 1.11
CA TRP A 47 -7.19 -10.25 0.68
C TRP A 47 -7.57 -10.80 -0.68
N LEU A 48 -6.61 -10.95 -1.60
CA LEU A 48 -6.85 -11.35 -2.98
C LEU A 48 -6.25 -12.70 -3.33
N GLY A 49 -5.40 -13.28 -2.47
CA GLY A 49 -4.73 -14.53 -2.75
C GLY A 49 -3.60 -14.42 -3.78
N ILE A 50 -3.12 -13.20 -4.05
CA ILE A 50 -2.03 -12.96 -5.00
C ILE A 50 -0.69 -13.22 -4.29
N GLY A 51 0.14 -14.09 -4.86
CA GLY A 51 1.47 -14.37 -4.33
C GLY A 51 2.42 -13.20 -4.45
N GLU A 52 3.55 -13.27 -3.73
CA GLU A 52 4.58 -12.24 -3.78
C GLU A 52 5.13 -12.09 -5.20
N ARG A 53 5.23 -10.84 -5.68
CA ARG A 53 5.69 -10.54 -7.02
C ARG A 53 7.18 -10.22 -7.03
N GLU A 54 7.89 -10.76 -8.02
CA GLU A 54 9.31 -10.44 -8.22
C GLU A 54 9.49 -9.10 -8.93
N HIS A 55 8.56 -8.76 -9.82
CA HIS A 55 8.59 -7.52 -10.61
C HIS A 55 7.33 -6.70 -10.36
N HIS A 56 7.50 -5.39 -10.34
CA HIS A 56 6.42 -4.44 -10.16
C HIS A 56 6.33 -3.51 -11.37
N ASN A 57 5.12 -3.23 -11.81
CA ASN A 57 4.86 -2.19 -12.80
C ASN A 57 3.62 -1.38 -12.40
N ALA A 58 3.52 -0.17 -12.93
CA ALA A 58 2.49 0.78 -12.54
C ALA A 58 1.07 0.27 -12.85
N VAL A 59 0.90 -0.46 -13.96
CA VAL A 59 -0.41 -0.98 -14.37
C VAL A 59 -0.88 -2.04 -13.39
N GLU A 60 -0.04 -3.02 -13.07
CA GLU A 60 -0.38 -4.05 -12.09
C GLU A 60 -0.64 -3.46 -10.71
N ASP A 61 0.18 -2.51 -10.28
CA ASP A 61 0.01 -1.85 -8.99
C ASP A 61 -1.34 -1.14 -8.91
N ALA A 62 -1.73 -0.45 -9.97
CA ALA A 62 -3.04 0.20 -10.06
C ALA A 62 -4.18 -0.80 -10.05
N MET A 63 -4.06 -1.90 -10.78
CA MET A 63 -5.09 -2.96 -10.82
C MET A 63 -5.26 -3.63 -9.46
N ILE A 64 -4.17 -3.91 -8.76
CA ILE A 64 -4.21 -4.49 -7.41
C ILE A 64 -4.84 -3.51 -6.43
N SER A 65 -4.48 -2.24 -6.49
CA SER A 65 -5.08 -1.19 -5.65
C SER A 65 -6.59 -1.11 -5.85
N MET A 66 -7.07 -1.15 -7.09
CA MET A 66 -8.50 -1.15 -7.38
C MET A 66 -9.18 -2.41 -6.87
N SER A 67 -8.55 -3.57 -7.03
CA SER A 67 -9.10 -4.84 -6.55
C SER A 67 -9.21 -4.86 -5.02
N LEU A 68 -8.22 -4.34 -4.32
CA LEU A 68 -8.26 -4.20 -2.86
C LEU A 68 -9.36 -3.25 -2.42
N PHE A 69 -9.50 -2.12 -3.08
CA PHE A 69 -10.55 -1.15 -2.80
C PHE A 69 -11.94 -1.75 -3.03
N ASN A 70 -12.13 -2.44 -4.14
CA ASN A 70 -13.41 -3.08 -4.45
C ASN A 70 -13.76 -4.17 -3.44
N THR A 71 -12.79 -4.97 -3.03
CA THR A 71 -12.99 -5.99 -1.99
C THR A 71 -13.39 -5.35 -0.67
N TYR A 72 -12.70 -4.27 -0.26
CA TYR A 72 -13.05 -3.54 0.96
C TYR A 72 -14.48 -2.99 0.89
N ARG A 73 -14.89 -2.43 -0.23
CA ARG A 73 -16.25 -1.91 -0.42
C ARG A 73 -17.32 -2.95 -0.15
N PHE A 74 -17.08 -4.20 -0.55
CA PHE A 74 -18.04 -5.28 -0.31
C PHE A 74 -18.00 -5.78 1.14
N VAL A 75 -16.81 -6.01 1.68
CA VAL A 75 -16.68 -6.63 3.01
C VAL A 75 -16.97 -5.64 4.16
N GLN A 76 -16.91 -4.34 3.93
CA GLN A 76 -17.15 -3.35 4.98
C GLN A 76 -18.57 -3.46 5.58
N TRP A 77 -19.52 -4.01 4.85
CA TRP A 77 -20.89 -4.20 5.30
C TRP A 77 -21.10 -5.51 6.05
N ASP A 78 -20.11 -6.38 6.07
CA ASP A 78 -20.12 -7.62 6.84
C ASP A 78 -19.02 -7.54 7.90
N ALA A 79 -19.40 -7.16 9.11
CA ALA A 79 -18.45 -6.93 10.21
C ALA A 79 -17.64 -8.18 10.54
N ASN A 80 -18.26 -9.37 10.48
CA ASN A 80 -17.57 -10.62 10.79
C ASN A 80 -16.50 -10.94 9.75
N ARG A 81 -16.83 -10.79 8.48
CA ARG A 81 -15.89 -11.04 7.39
C ARG A 81 -14.74 -10.04 7.40
N LEU A 82 -15.05 -8.77 7.60
CA LEU A 82 -14.03 -7.72 7.72
C LEU A 82 -13.08 -8.02 8.88
N TYR A 83 -13.61 -8.39 10.03
CA TYR A 83 -12.83 -8.76 11.19
C TYR A 83 -11.92 -9.95 10.91
N GLN A 84 -12.45 -11.00 10.26
CA GLN A 84 -11.65 -12.17 9.89
C GLN A 84 -10.50 -11.81 8.96
N LEU A 85 -10.74 -10.97 7.96
CA LEU A 85 -9.71 -10.49 7.05
C LEU A 85 -8.65 -9.65 7.75
N GLN A 86 -9.07 -8.78 8.66
CA GLN A 86 -8.16 -7.97 9.47
C GLN A 86 -7.27 -8.84 10.35
N GLN A 87 -7.83 -9.83 11.01
CA GLN A 87 -7.06 -10.75 11.86
C GLN A 87 -6.12 -11.61 11.01
N ALA A 88 -6.55 -12.07 9.85
CA ALA A 88 -5.69 -12.80 8.92
C ALA A 88 -4.52 -11.94 8.44
N THR A 89 -4.76 -10.66 8.19
CA THR A 89 -3.73 -9.71 7.77
C THR A 89 -2.65 -9.54 8.85
N LEU A 90 -3.06 -9.43 10.11
CA LEU A 90 -2.13 -9.37 11.24
C LEU A 90 -1.37 -10.67 11.46
N ALA A 91 -2.03 -11.81 11.28
CA ALA A 91 -1.45 -13.13 11.56
C ALA A 91 -0.49 -13.61 10.48
N ALA A 92 -0.66 -13.15 9.23
CA ALA A 92 0.18 -13.58 8.11
C ALA A 92 1.62 -13.05 8.28
N PRO A 93 2.64 -13.82 7.84
CA PRO A 93 4.01 -13.33 7.83
C PRO A 93 4.12 -12.04 7.04
N LYS A 94 4.70 -11.00 7.64
CA LYS A 94 4.77 -9.67 7.05
C LYS A 94 5.62 -9.67 5.79
N ILE A 95 5.08 -9.11 4.71
CA ILE A 95 5.78 -8.92 3.44
C ILE A 95 6.22 -7.47 3.36
N PRO A 96 7.54 -7.19 3.28
CA PRO A 96 8.04 -5.82 3.10
C PRO A 96 7.56 -5.21 1.79
N GLY A 97 7.44 -3.88 1.75
CA GLY A 97 7.13 -3.17 0.52
C GLY A 97 8.24 -3.30 -0.51
N PHE A 98 7.91 -3.09 -1.77
CA PHE A 98 8.86 -3.21 -2.88
C PHE A 98 10.09 -2.33 -2.69
N SER A 99 9.92 -1.09 -2.28
CA SER A 99 11.04 -0.17 -2.05
C SER A 99 11.95 -0.59 -0.89
N ALA A 100 11.43 -1.34 0.10
CA ALA A 100 12.24 -1.88 1.19
C ALA A 100 13.11 -3.03 0.73
N LYS A 101 12.62 -3.87 -0.20
CA LYS A 101 13.37 -4.98 -0.78
C LYS A 101 14.33 -4.53 -1.88
N HIS A 102 13.99 -3.46 -2.58
CA HIS A 102 14.74 -2.93 -3.72
C HIS A 102 15.00 -1.43 -3.50
N PRO A 103 15.88 -1.08 -2.55
CA PRO A 103 16.11 0.33 -2.19
C PRO A 103 16.73 1.14 -3.33
N VAL A 104 17.40 0.47 -4.27
CA VAL A 104 17.95 1.10 -5.47
C VAL A 104 17.60 0.23 -6.68
N ILE A 105 16.90 0.80 -7.66
CA ILE A 105 16.52 0.11 -8.89
C ILE A 105 17.03 0.93 -10.07
N ASP A 106 17.83 0.31 -10.93
CA ASP A 106 18.43 0.94 -12.11
C ASP A 106 19.13 2.26 -11.77
N GLY A 107 19.84 2.29 -10.62
CA GLY A 107 20.50 3.49 -10.13
C GLY A 107 19.58 4.51 -9.45
N CYS A 108 18.29 4.21 -9.37
CA CYS A 108 17.33 5.07 -8.68
C CYS A 108 17.13 4.64 -7.23
N CYS A 109 17.20 5.58 -6.31
CA CYS A 109 17.07 5.34 -4.87
C CYS A 109 15.63 5.13 -4.38
N MET A 110 14.66 5.20 -5.28
CA MET A 110 13.22 5.09 -4.95
C MET A 110 12.77 6.08 -3.87
N GLY A 111 13.42 7.26 -3.82
CA GLY A 111 13.12 8.29 -2.84
C GLY A 111 13.76 8.10 -1.46
N ASN A 112 14.59 7.09 -1.30
CA ASN A 112 15.29 6.86 -0.03
C ASN A 112 16.54 7.73 0.07
N ARG A 113 16.47 8.82 0.83
CA ARG A 113 17.57 9.78 0.99
C ARG A 113 18.85 9.17 1.53
N LYS A 114 18.75 8.16 2.40
CA LYS A 114 19.93 7.52 3.01
C LYS A 114 20.76 6.75 2.00
N LEU A 115 20.11 6.25 0.95
CA LEU A 115 20.75 5.46 -0.09
C LEU A 115 20.94 6.25 -1.38
N CYS A 116 20.46 7.49 -1.42
CA CYS A 116 20.44 8.29 -2.62
C CYS A 116 21.82 8.82 -2.99
N ASN A 117 22.24 8.51 -4.20
CA ASN A 117 23.43 9.08 -4.84
C ASN A 117 23.13 9.57 -6.25
N CYS A 118 21.85 9.71 -6.59
CA CYS A 118 21.43 10.09 -7.93
C CYS A 118 21.48 11.60 -8.19
N GLY A 119 21.64 12.42 -7.15
CA GLY A 119 21.66 13.87 -7.25
C GLY A 119 20.30 14.52 -7.47
N ALA A 120 19.20 13.76 -7.43
CA ALA A 120 17.86 14.30 -7.57
C ALA A 120 17.45 15.09 -6.31
N ALA A 121 16.65 16.15 -6.51
CA ALA A 121 16.09 16.91 -5.41
C ALA A 121 14.97 16.12 -4.73
N PHE A 122 14.96 16.13 -3.38
CA PHE A 122 13.88 15.56 -2.59
C PHE A 122 12.95 16.67 -2.12
N LEU A 123 11.67 16.45 -2.32
CA LEU A 123 10.62 17.39 -1.90
C LEU A 123 10.04 17.01 -0.53
#